data_6a9cf88b79f5d9b46f5caf7b9a09ce5c
#
_entry.id   6a9cf88b79f5d9b46f5caf7b9a09ce5c
#
_cell.length_a   1.000
_cell.length_b   1.000
_cell.length_c   1.000
_cell.angle_alpha   90.00
_cell.angle_beta   90.00
_cell.angle_gamma   90.00
#
_symmetry.space_group_name_H-M   'P 1'
#
loop_
_entity.id
_entity.type
_entity.pdbx_description
1 polymer ?
#
loop_
_entity_poly.entity_id
_entity_poly.type
_entity_poly.pdbx_seq_one_letter_code
_entity_poly.pdbx_strand_id
1 'polypeptide(L)'
;SGKPMEFRSTSGLRISVGKNNSQNDLLTTKLAYKSDIWLHTQKIHGSHVILWLEGGEADARSLTEAAQLAAYFSQARDGSKVPVDYTPVKYVKKPAGARPGMVVYTTYQTAVVEPDAELAKKLRVK
;
A
#
# COMPACT_ATOMS: atom_id res chain seq x y z
N SER A 1 2.73 -8.41 15.38
CA SER A 1 2.23 -9.76 15.22
C SER A 1 0.82 -9.73 14.66
N GLY A 2 0.26 -10.90 14.42
CA GLY A 2 -1.00 -11.06 13.73
C GLY A 2 -0.81 -10.92 12.23
N LYS A 3 -1.91 -10.74 11.55
CA LYS A 3 -1.91 -10.68 10.08
C LYS A 3 -2.23 -9.28 9.60
N PRO A 4 -1.70 -8.89 8.43
CA PRO A 4 -2.10 -7.63 7.81
C PRO A 4 -3.61 -7.62 7.53
N MET A 5 -4.16 -6.44 7.36
CA MET A 5 -5.54 -6.30 6.90
C MET A 5 -5.60 -6.67 5.43
N GLU A 6 -6.67 -7.40 5.05
CA GLU A 6 -6.84 -7.86 3.68
C GLU A 6 -8.09 -7.23 3.06
N PHE A 7 -7.95 -6.84 1.81
CA PHE A 7 -9.02 -6.22 1.02
C PHE A 7 -9.07 -6.86 -0.36
N ARG A 8 -10.20 -6.70 -1.05
CA ARG A 8 -10.34 -7.03 -2.47
C ARG A 8 -10.77 -5.79 -3.21
N SER A 9 -10.06 -5.44 -4.27
CA SER A 9 -10.49 -4.32 -5.10
C SER A 9 -11.81 -4.66 -5.80
N THR A 10 -12.48 -3.65 -6.32
CA THR A 10 -13.72 -3.84 -7.06
C THR A 10 -13.51 -4.78 -8.25
N SER A 11 -12.33 -4.73 -8.88
CA SER A 11 -11.98 -5.61 -10.01
C SER A 11 -11.46 -6.98 -9.55
N GLY A 12 -11.35 -7.23 -8.25
CA GLY A 12 -11.02 -8.55 -7.71
C GLY A 12 -9.57 -8.79 -7.32
N LEU A 13 -8.70 -7.79 -7.37
CA LEU A 13 -7.33 -7.97 -6.93
C LEU A 13 -7.20 -7.86 -5.41
N ARG A 14 -6.35 -8.70 -4.84
CA ARG A 14 -6.06 -8.66 -3.41
C ARG A 14 -5.22 -7.44 -3.06
N ILE A 15 -5.53 -6.82 -1.93
CA ILE A 15 -4.76 -5.70 -1.39
C ILE A 15 -4.48 -5.99 0.08
N SER A 16 -3.22 -5.87 0.49
CA SER A 16 -2.83 -6.08 1.90
C SER A 16 -2.34 -4.77 2.48
N VAL A 17 -2.73 -4.51 3.73
CA VAL A 17 -2.37 -3.28 4.45
C VAL A 17 -1.74 -3.66 5.78
N GLY A 18 -0.51 -3.22 6.01
CA GLY A 18 0.19 -3.50 7.26
C GLY A 18 -0.39 -2.69 8.42
N LYS A 19 -0.54 -3.33 9.58
CA LYS A 19 -1.09 -2.69 10.79
C LYS A 19 0.00 -2.08 11.67
N ASN A 20 1.25 -2.46 11.47
CA ASN A 20 2.39 -2.01 12.26
C ASN A 20 3.67 -2.18 11.46
N ASN A 21 4.78 -1.69 12.01
CA ASN A 21 6.06 -1.70 11.30
C ASN A 21 6.54 -3.10 10.94
N SER A 22 6.32 -4.09 11.81
CA SER A 22 6.71 -5.47 11.53
C SER A 22 5.94 -6.04 10.34
N GLN A 23 4.63 -5.78 10.27
CA GLN A 23 3.81 -6.23 9.15
C GLN A 23 4.17 -5.49 7.86
N ASN A 24 4.41 -4.18 7.96
CA ASN A 24 4.85 -3.38 6.82
C ASN A 24 6.15 -3.96 6.22
N ASP A 25 7.11 -4.25 7.09
CA ASP A 25 8.39 -4.81 6.68
C ASP A 25 8.21 -6.18 6.02
N LEU A 26 7.45 -7.04 6.67
CA LEU A 26 7.19 -8.40 6.17
C LEU A 26 6.54 -8.36 4.78
N LEU A 27 5.50 -7.55 4.62
CA LEU A 27 4.81 -7.41 3.34
C LEU A 27 5.76 -6.99 2.22
N THR A 28 6.53 -5.93 2.48
CA THR A 28 7.32 -5.28 1.44
C THR A 28 8.61 -6.03 1.14
N THR A 29 9.30 -6.56 2.18
CA THR A 29 10.62 -7.14 1.98
C THR A 29 10.62 -8.65 1.84
N LYS A 30 9.53 -9.33 2.24
CA LYS A 30 9.50 -10.81 2.24
C LYS A 30 8.37 -11.41 1.43
N LEU A 31 7.14 -10.89 1.53
CA LEU A 31 5.98 -11.54 0.96
C LEU A 31 5.66 -11.08 -0.46
N ALA A 32 5.75 -9.77 -0.73
CA ALA A 32 5.41 -9.24 -2.04
C ALA A 32 6.43 -9.68 -3.09
N TYR A 33 5.95 -9.93 -4.30
CA TYR A 33 6.81 -10.23 -5.43
C TYR A 33 7.31 -8.92 -6.04
N LYS A 34 8.43 -8.97 -6.74
CA LYS A 34 9.08 -7.78 -7.28
C LYS A 34 8.18 -7.00 -8.26
N SER A 35 7.27 -7.69 -8.93
CA SER A 35 6.33 -7.07 -9.88
C SER A 35 5.03 -6.58 -9.23
N ASP A 36 4.77 -6.92 -7.97
CA ASP A 36 3.62 -6.38 -7.26
C ASP A 36 3.80 -4.89 -7.01
N ILE A 37 2.72 -4.19 -6.69
CA ILE A 37 2.78 -2.74 -6.47
C ILE A 37 2.80 -2.43 -4.98
N TRP A 38 3.75 -1.62 -4.58
CA TRP A 38 3.87 -1.05 -3.25
C TRP A 38 3.32 0.38 -3.28
N LEU A 39 2.54 0.75 -2.25
CA LEU A 39 1.96 2.08 -2.14
C LEU A 39 2.15 2.61 -0.72
N HIS A 40 2.35 3.91 -0.61
CA HIS A 40 2.52 4.59 0.68
C HIS A 40 2.26 6.08 0.52
N THR A 41 1.65 6.71 1.52
CA THR A 41 1.46 8.16 1.50
C THR A 41 2.79 8.87 1.39
N GLN A 42 2.84 9.90 0.52
CA GLN A 42 4.06 10.64 0.28
C GLN A 42 4.41 11.50 1.48
N LYS A 43 5.60 11.27 2.07
CA LYS A 43 6.13 12.07 3.18
C LYS A 43 5.22 12.15 4.42
N ILE A 44 4.30 11.22 4.55
CA ILE A 44 3.36 11.17 5.68
C ILE A 44 3.40 9.74 6.23
N HIS A 45 3.39 9.62 7.54
CA HIS A 45 3.42 8.31 8.19
C HIS A 45 2.14 7.52 7.87
N GLY A 46 2.30 6.26 7.49
CA GLY A 46 1.18 5.40 7.14
C GLY A 46 1.59 3.96 6.93
N SER A 47 0.61 3.13 6.61
CA SER A 47 0.84 1.71 6.34
C SER A 47 1.46 1.50 4.97
N HIS A 48 2.28 0.45 4.86
CA HIS A 48 2.63 -0.09 3.55
C HIS A 48 1.41 -0.83 3.00
N VAL A 49 1.13 -0.61 1.73
CA VAL A 49 0.03 -1.27 1.02
C VAL A 49 0.63 -2.05 -0.15
N ILE A 50 0.20 -3.29 -0.31
CA ILE A 50 0.61 -4.12 -1.44
C ILE A 50 -0.62 -4.46 -2.27
N LEU A 51 -0.57 -4.13 -3.55
CA LEU A 51 -1.54 -4.56 -4.54
C LEU A 51 -0.93 -5.76 -5.26
N TRP A 52 -1.56 -6.94 -5.09
CA TRP A 52 -1.05 -8.20 -5.63
C TRP A 52 -1.53 -8.37 -7.06
N LEU A 53 -0.59 -8.52 -7.99
CA LEU A 53 -0.93 -8.61 -9.41
C LEU A 53 -0.99 -10.05 -9.93
N GLU A 54 -0.36 -10.99 -9.21
CA GLU A 54 -0.34 -12.40 -9.59
C GLU A 54 0.14 -12.60 -11.04
N GLY A 55 1.15 -11.85 -11.43
CA GLY A 55 1.71 -11.94 -12.78
C GLY A 55 0.96 -11.12 -13.82
N GLY A 56 -0.17 -10.51 -13.47
CA GLY A 56 -0.94 -9.65 -14.36
C GLY A 56 -0.57 -8.18 -14.22
N GLU A 57 -1.46 -7.33 -14.68
CA GLU A 57 -1.27 -5.88 -14.63
C GLU A 57 -2.24 -5.24 -13.66
N ALA A 58 -1.86 -4.08 -13.14
CA ALA A 58 -2.73 -3.30 -12.28
C ALA A 58 -3.73 -2.54 -13.14
N ASP A 59 -5.02 -2.82 -12.95
CA ASP A 59 -6.05 -1.99 -13.58
C ASP A 59 -6.18 -0.67 -12.82
N ALA A 60 -6.66 0.36 -13.51
CA ALA A 60 -6.75 1.71 -12.95
C ALA A 60 -7.61 1.76 -11.69
N ARG A 61 -8.73 1.04 -11.66
CA ARG A 61 -9.63 1.02 -10.50
C ARG A 61 -8.92 0.42 -9.27
N SER A 62 -8.26 -0.70 -9.43
CA SER A 62 -7.54 -1.34 -8.32
C SER A 62 -6.43 -0.46 -7.79
N LEU A 63 -5.70 0.20 -8.68
CA LEU A 63 -4.62 1.10 -8.28
C LEU A 63 -5.18 2.29 -7.48
N THR A 64 -6.27 2.89 -7.94
CA THR A 64 -6.90 4.00 -7.24
C THR A 64 -7.40 3.56 -5.87
N GLU A 65 -8.05 2.40 -5.79
CA GLU A 65 -8.58 1.89 -4.51
C GLU A 65 -7.45 1.55 -3.54
N ALA A 66 -6.37 0.95 -4.02
CA ALA A 66 -5.21 0.70 -3.16
C ALA A 66 -4.61 2.01 -2.64
N ALA A 67 -4.53 3.04 -3.48
CA ALA A 67 -4.05 4.35 -3.07
C ALA A 67 -4.99 4.99 -2.03
N GLN A 68 -6.30 4.86 -2.21
CA GLN A 68 -7.28 5.37 -1.23
C GLN A 68 -7.14 4.66 0.11
N LEU A 69 -6.87 3.35 0.10
CA LEU A 69 -6.62 2.61 1.33
C LEU A 69 -5.33 3.10 1.99
N ALA A 70 -4.26 3.33 1.23
CA ALA A 70 -3.02 3.87 1.78
C ALA A 70 -3.26 5.22 2.44
N ALA A 71 -4.05 6.09 1.81
CA ALA A 71 -4.39 7.39 2.37
C ALA A 71 -5.23 7.26 3.65
N TYR A 72 -6.19 6.35 3.65
CA TYR A 72 -7.05 6.15 4.82
C TYR A 72 -6.27 5.58 6.01
N PHE A 73 -5.34 4.66 5.77
CA PHE A 73 -4.52 4.07 6.83
C PHE A 73 -3.21 4.85 7.01
N SER A 74 -3.33 6.17 7.08
CA SER A 74 -2.21 7.07 7.31
C SER A 74 -2.63 8.21 8.21
N GLN A 75 -1.67 9.05 8.59
CA GLN A 75 -1.95 10.25 9.36
C GLN A 75 -2.71 11.30 8.55
N ALA A 76 -2.88 11.11 7.24
CA ALA A 76 -3.64 12.03 6.39
C ALA A 76 -5.09 11.57 6.17
N ARG A 77 -5.60 10.65 7.02
CA ARG A 77 -6.93 10.06 6.81
C ARG A 77 -8.07 11.08 6.76
N ASP A 78 -7.92 12.23 7.39
CA ASP A 78 -8.94 13.27 7.38
C ASP A 78 -8.73 14.30 6.25
N GLY A 79 -7.73 14.10 5.41
CA GLY A 79 -7.48 14.99 4.28
C GLY A 79 -8.40 14.71 3.11
N SER A 80 -8.36 15.57 2.09
CA SER A 80 -9.21 15.42 0.91
C SER A 80 -8.40 15.17 -0.37
N LYS A 81 -7.14 15.60 -0.40
CA LYS A 81 -6.25 15.40 -1.57
C LYS A 81 -4.92 14.92 -1.06
N VAL A 82 -4.80 13.61 -0.94
CA VAL A 82 -3.63 12.99 -0.31
C VAL A 82 -2.76 12.36 -1.38
N PRO A 83 -1.49 12.82 -1.52
CA PRO A 83 -0.58 12.19 -2.47
C PRO A 83 -0.11 10.84 -1.93
N VAL A 84 -0.22 9.83 -2.77
CA VAL A 84 0.21 8.46 -2.47
C VAL A 84 1.20 8.04 -3.53
N ASP A 85 2.41 7.68 -3.11
CA ASP A 85 3.42 7.17 -4.00
C ASP A 85 3.17 5.69 -4.26
N TYR A 86 3.41 5.25 -5.50
CA TYR A 86 3.32 3.84 -5.85
C TYR A 86 4.39 3.47 -6.85
N THR A 87 4.86 2.21 -6.76
CA THR A 87 5.92 1.72 -7.60
C THR A 87 5.98 0.20 -7.48
N PRO A 88 6.46 -0.52 -8.50
CA PRO A 88 6.76 -1.95 -8.32
C PRO A 88 7.69 -2.18 -7.13
N VAL A 89 7.44 -3.25 -6.39
CA VAL A 89 8.19 -3.58 -5.17
C VAL A 89 9.70 -3.62 -5.44
N LYS A 90 10.12 -4.02 -6.64
CA LYS A 90 11.54 -4.10 -6.98
C LYS A 90 12.30 -2.78 -6.82
N TYR A 91 11.58 -1.66 -6.83
CA TYR A 91 12.21 -0.34 -6.65
C TYR A 91 12.21 0.14 -5.20
N VAL A 92 11.66 -0.64 -4.28
CA VAL A 92 11.63 -0.31 -2.87
C VAL A 92 12.78 -1.05 -2.18
N LYS A 93 13.65 -0.29 -1.50
CA LYS A 93 14.87 -0.85 -0.90
C LYS A 93 14.86 -0.61 0.60
N LYS A 94 15.33 -1.60 1.34
CA LYS A 94 15.53 -1.46 2.78
C LYS A 94 17.04 -1.28 3.02
N PRO A 95 17.48 -0.08 3.50
CA PRO A 95 18.90 0.12 3.80
C PRO A 95 19.38 -0.85 4.87
N ALA A 96 20.65 -1.23 4.80
CA ALA A 96 21.26 -2.09 5.81
C ALA A 96 21.12 -1.44 7.19
N GLY A 97 20.66 -2.20 8.18
CA GLY A 97 20.47 -1.71 9.55
C GLY A 97 19.23 -0.86 9.76
N ALA A 98 18.41 -0.66 8.75
CA ALA A 98 17.18 0.11 8.91
C ALA A 98 16.18 -0.65 9.78
N ARG A 99 15.39 0.13 10.54
CA ARG A 99 14.34 -0.44 11.39
C ARG A 99 13.24 -1.06 10.52
N PRO A 100 12.45 -2.00 11.10
CA PRO A 100 11.35 -2.61 10.36
C PRO A 100 10.41 -1.54 9.76
N GLY A 101 10.05 -1.72 8.49
CA GLY A 101 9.18 -0.79 7.77
C GLY A 101 9.86 0.43 7.18
N MET A 102 11.13 0.65 7.51
CA MET A 102 11.90 1.78 6.97
C MET A 102 12.48 1.42 5.61
N VAL A 103 12.00 2.08 4.57
CA VAL A 103 12.44 1.83 3.19
C VAL A 103 12.73 3.13 2.47
N VAL A 104 13.46 3.02 1.37
CA VAL A 104 13.75 4.14 0.46
C VAL A 104 13.38 3.74 -0.96
N TYR A 105 12.98 4.73 -1.75
CA TYR A 105 12.65 4.52 -3.15
C TYR A 105 12.84 5.83 -3.91
N THR A 106 13.27 5.76 -5.16
CA THR A 106 13.53 6.95 -5.98
C THR A 106 12.78 6.90 -7.32
N THR A 107 12.34 5.71 -7.73
CA THR A 107 11.56 5.53 -8.96
C THR A 107 10.13 5.24 -8.56
N TYR A 108 9.21 6.17 -8.84
CA TYR A 108 7.82 6.02 -8.40
C TYR A 108 6.92 6.98 -9.16
N GLN A 109 5.63 6.71 -9.09
CA GLN A 109 4.58 7.62 -9.54
C GLN A 109 3.75 8.04 -8.34
N THR A 110 2.95 9.09 -8.49
CA THR A 110 2.13 9.60 -7.39
C THR A 110 0.69 9.76 -7.87
N ALA A 111 -0.23 9.23 -7.08
CA ALA A 111 -1.67 9.44 -7.26
C ALA A 111 -2.17 10.34 -6.14
N VAL A 112 -3.00 11.31 -6.48
CA VAL A 112 -3.63 12.17 -5.47
C VAL A 112 -5.07 11.68 -5.31
N VAL A 113 -5.38 11.21 -4.11
CA VAL A 113 -6.66 10.52 -3.85
C VAL A 113 -7.33 11.06 -2.60
N GLU A 114 -8.61 10.75 -2.46
CA GLU A 114 -9.38 11.08 -1.27
C GLU A 114 -9.48 9.83 -0.38
N PRO A 115 -9.07 9.92 0.90
CA PRO A 115 -9.30 8.83 1.85
C PRO A 115 -10.79 8.56 1.97
N ASP A 116 -11.17 7.27 2.06
CA ASP A 116 -12.58 6.90 2.03
C ASP A 116 -12.84 5.76 3.00
N ALA A 117 -13.44 6.10 4.15
CA ALA A 117 -13.75 5.12 5.19
C ALA A 117 -14.78 4.09 4.72
N GLU A 118 -15.76 4.51 3.93
CA GLU A 118 -16.79 3.61 3.43
C GLU A 118 -16.21 2.62 2.43
N LEU A 119 -15.28 3.05 1.60
CA LEU A 119 -14.57 2.16 0.68
C LEU A 119 -13.79 1.10 1.47
N ALA A 120 -13.09 1.52 2.52
CA ALA A 120 -12.31 0.60 3.35
C ALA A 120 -13.21 -0.49 3.95
N LYS A 121 -14.38 -0.11 4.43
CA LYS A 121 -15.36 -1.07 4.95
C LYS A 121 -15.85 -2.02 3.86
N LYS A 122 -16.23 -1.46 2.72
CA LYS A 122 -16.81 -2.21 1.61
C LYS A 122 -15.84 -3.25 1.05
N LEU A 123 -14.57 -2.89 0.92
CA LEU A 123 -13.57 -3.76 0.30
C LEU A 123 -12.97 -4.78 1.27
N ARG A 124 -13.18 -4.62 2.58
CA ARG A 124 -12.54 -5.48 3.59
C ARG A 124 -12.94 -6.93 3.43
N VAL A 125 -11.95 -7.81 3.43
CA VAL A 125 -12.14 -9.25 3.44
C VAL A 125 -12.14 -9.73 4.90
N LYS A 126 -13.09 -10.56 5.24
CA LYS A 126 -13.22 -11.09 6.60
C LYS A 126 -12.42 -12.36 6.80
#